data_ae2a07e03e596c589b27f81d73246802
#
_entry.id   ae2a07e03e596c589b27f81d73246802
#
_cell.length_a   1.000
_cell.length_b   1.000
_cell.length_c   1.000
_cell.angle_alpha   90.00
_cell.angle_beta   90.00
_cell.angle_gamma   90.00
#
_symmetry.space_group_name_H-M   'P 1'
#
loop_
_entity.id
_entity.type
_entity.pdbx_description
1 polymer ?
#
loop_
_entity_poly.entity_id
_entity_poly.type
_entity_poly.pdbx_seq_one_letter_code
_entity_poly.pdbx_strand_id
1 'polypeptide(L)'
;ASLANHYLSATHRDKLLPQSCPLACLITDITQQDQKVKSVYTDVFKAFITNIDKLTNDQQRSFQIATLMIGGIALSKALEDQKLSDSLLSACQSAISTLANINKPSTDI
;
A
#
# COMPACT_ATOMS: atom_id res chain seq x y z
N ALA A 1 -3.19 -10.66 -4.71
CA ALA A 1 -3.41 -9.61 -5.70
C ALA A 1 -4.75 -8.90 -5.51
N SER A 2 -5.81 -9.61 -5.11
CA SER A 2 -7.09 -8.95 -4.93
C SER A 2 -7.07 -7.92 -3.81
N LEU A 3 -6.32 -8.16 -2.74
CA LEU A 3 -6.17 -7.19 -1.66
C LEU A 3 -5.46 -5.93 -2.16
N ALA A 4 -4.36 -6.10 -2.89
CA ALA A 4 -3.62 -4.97 -3.40
C ALA A 4 -4.43 -4.19 -4.43
N ASN A 5 -5.15 -4.89 -5.30
CA ASN A 5 -5.99 -4.23 -6.31
C ASN A 5 -7.12 -3.44 -5.66
N HIS A 6 -7.74 -4.01 -4.64
CA HIS A 6 -8.78 -3.29 -3.90
C HIS A 6 -8.21 -2.04 -3.23
N TYR A 7 -7.07 -2.18 -2.56
CA TYR A 7 -6.42 -1.08 -1.86
C TYR A 7 -6.08 0.07 -2.80
N LEU A 8 -5.56 -0.25 -3.99
CA LEU A 8 -5.08 0.74 -4.95
C LEU A 8 -6.13 1.13 -5.98
N SER A 9 -7.39 0.74 -5.78
CA SER A 9 -8.44 1.11 -6.73
C SER A 9 -8.74 2.60 -6.64
N ALA A 10 -9.26 3.16 -7.75
CA ALA A 10 -9.70 4.54 -7.76
C ALA A 10 -10.84 4.76 -6.77
N THR A 11 -11.69 3.75 -6.58
CA THR A 11 -12.78 3.83 -5.61
C THR A 11 -12.23 4.02 -4.20
N HIS A 12 -11.18 3.26 -3.83
CA HIS A 12 -10.57 3.40 -2.52
C HIS A 12 -9.92 4.77 -2.36
N ARG A 13 -9.19 5.22 -3.39
CA ARG A 13 -8.56 6.54 -3.36
C ARG A 13 -9.58 7.64 -3.15
N ASP A 14 -10.75 7.53 -3.82
CA ASP A 14 -11.75 8.58 -3.84
C ASP A 14 -12.66 8.57 -2.62
N LYS A 15 -12.55 7.56 -1.76
CA LYS A 15 -13.29 7.58 -0.51
C LYS A 15 -12.80 8.71 0.36
N LEU A 16 -13.72 9.31 1.08
CA LEU A 16 -13.38 10.40 1.96
C LEU A 16 -12.55 9.91 3.13
N LEU A 17 -11.62 10.73 3.55
CA LEU A 17 -10.95 10.56 4.81
C LEU A 17 -11.96 10.69 5.92
N PRO A 18 -11.84 9.98 7.00
CA PRO A 18 -10.76 9.07 7.42
C PRO A 18 -11.00 7.62 7.06
N GLN A 19 -12.00 7.31 6.23
CA GLN A 19 -12.33 5.94 5.87
C GLN A 19 -11.28 5.30 4.97
N SER A 20 -10.40 6.10 4.38
CA SER A 20 -9.27 5.62 3.61
C SER A 20 -8.21 5.01 4.53
N CYS A 21 -7.23 4.38 3.96
CA CYS A 21 -6.17 3.73 4.72
C CYS A 21 -5.47 4.70 5.67
N PRO A 22 -5.53 4.47 6.99
CA PRO A 22 -4.87 5.37 7.93
C PRO A 22 -3.37 5.45 7.73
N LEU A 23 -2.75 4.37 7.27
CA LEU A 23 -1.31 4.37 7.03
C LEU A 23 -0.92 5.37 5.96
N ALA A 24 -1.74 5.50 4.91
CA ALA A 24 -1.46 6.45 3.84
C ALA A 24 -1.88 7.86 4.22
N CYS A 25 -3.02 8.01 4.90
CA CYS A 25 -3.59 9.32 5.18
C CYS A 25 -2.84 10.08 6.26
N LEU A 26 -2.32 9.37 7.25
CA LEU A 26 -1.73 9.99 8.44
C LEU A 26 -0.21 10.03 8.42
N ILE A 27 0.42 9.49 7.38
CA ILE A 27 1.87 9.31 7.39
C ILE A 27 2.62 10.61 7.63
N THR A 28 2.20 11.71 7.02
CA THR A 28 2.86 12.99 7.17
C THR A 28 2.67 13.55 8.59
N ASP A 29 1.47 13.43 9.11
CA ASP A 29 1.19 13.90 10.48
C ASP A 29 1.98 13.08 11.49
N ILE A 30 2.10 11.78 11.30
CA ILE A 30 2.80 10.90 12.23
C ILE A 30 4.27 11.30 12.35
N THR A 31 4.89 11.73 11.27
CA THR A 31 6.31 12.13 11.30
C THR A 31 6.53 13.34 12.21
N GLN A 32 5.50 14.11 12.49
CA GLN A 32 5.57 15.30 13.36
C GLN A 32 5.16 15.00 14.79
N GLN A 33 4.77 13.77 15.09
CA GLN A 33 4.24 13.42 16.40
C GLN A 33 5.33 12.89 17.32
N ASP A 34 4.99 12.77 18.62
CA ASP A 34 5.92 12.24 19.59
C ASP A 34 6.07 10.73 19.45
N GLN A 35 6.97 10.19 20.27
CA GLN A 35 7.35 8.78 20.20
C GLN A 35 6.18 7.84 20.50
N LYS A 36 5.28 8.26 21.38
CA LYS A 36 4.12 7.43 21.74
C LYS A 36 3.20 7.23 20.54
N VAL A 37 2.94 8.29 19.78
CA VAL A 37 2.09 8.21 18.59
C VAL A 37 2.78 7.39 17.51
N LYS A 38 4.08 7.59 17.33
CA LYS A 38 4.87 6.81 16.36
C LYS A 38 4.85 5.32 16.72
N SER A 39 4.86 5.01 18.02
CA SER A 39 4.81 3.62 18.46
C SER A 39 3.49 2.96 18.06
N VAL A 40 2.38 3.68 18.22
CA VAL A 40 1.07 3.15 17.79
C VAL A 40 1.03 2.93 16.29
N TYR A 41 1.51 3.91 15.54
CA TYR A 41 1.58 3.79 14.07
C TYR A 41 2.43 2.58 13.67
N THR A 42 3.55 2.38 14.35
CA THR A 42 4.44 1.25 14.10
C THR A 42 3.71 -0.07 14.30
N ASP A 43 2.91 -0.19 15.35
CA ASP A 43 2.16 -1.42 15.61
C ASP A 43 1.14 -1.69 14.51
N VAL A 44 0.48 -0.65 14.02
CA VAL A 44 -0.47 -0.79 12.90
C VAL A 44 0.26 -1.24 11.64
N PHE A 45 1.42 -0.66 11.38
CA PHE A 45 2.23 -1.05 10.22
C PHE A 45 2.69 -2.50 10.33
N LYS A 46 3.12 -2.93 11.51
CA LYS A 46 3.54 -4.32 11.72
C LYS A 46 2.41 -5.30 11.42
N ALA A 47 1.19 -4.97 11.85
CA ALA A 47 0.03 -5.81 11.56
C ALA A 47 -0.23 -5.87 10.04
N PHE A 48 -0.08 -4.75 9.38
CA PHE A 48 -0.24 -4.66 7.92
C PHE A 48 0.78 -5.56 7.21
N ILE A 49 2.04 -5.49 7.64
CA ILE A 49 3.12 -6.32 7.08
C ILE A 49 2.84 -7.81 7.33
N THR A 50 2.36 -8.16 8.52
CA THR A 50 2.05 -9.55 8.85
C THR A 50 1.04 -10.12 7.86
N ASN A 51 0.02 -9.35 7.51
CA ASN A 51 -0.96 -9.80 6.53
C ASN A 51 -0.36 -10.00 5.14
N ILE A 52 0.55 -9.13 4.74
CA ILE A 52 1.20 -9.26 3.44
C ILE A 52 2.16 -10.44 3.43
N ASP A 53 2.86 -10.68 4.55
CA ASP A 53 3.78 -11.81 4.67
C ASP A 53 3.09 -13.15 4.41
N LYS A 54 1.82 -13.27 4.73
CA LYS A 54 1.07 -14.48 4.45
C LYS A 54 0.97 -14.77 2.96
N LEU A 55 1.13 -13.75 2.13
CA LEU A 55 1.04 -13.89 0.67
C LEU A 55 2.40 -14.09 0.03
N THR A 56 3.45 -13.50 0.58
CA THR A 56 4.76 -13.47 -0.06
C THR A 56 5.74 -14.46 0.53
N ASN A 57 5.64 -14.75 1.82
CA ASN A 57 6.63 -15.51 2.58
C ASN A 57 8.04 -14.91 2.45
N ASP A 58 8.13 -13.60 2.21
CA ASP A 58 9.39 -12.91 2.01
C ASP A 58 9.24 -11.50 2.54
N GLN A 59 9.88 -11.23 3.68
CA GLN A 59 9.73 -9.95 4.35
C GLN A 59 10.16 -8.78 3.48
N GLN A 60 11.21 -8.95 2.72
CA GLN A 60 11.70 -7.87 1.85
C GLN A 60 10.65 -7.49 0.81
N ARG A 61 10.04 -8.49 0.17
CA ARG A 61 8.97 -8.22 -0.78
C ARG A 61 7.73 -7.66 -0.10
N SER A 62 7.46 -8.10 1.11
CA SER A 62 6.33 -7.55 1.87
C SER A 62 6.52 -6.06 2.14
N PHE A 63 7.73 -5.64 2.49
CA PHE A 63 8.03 -4.22 2.65
C PHE A 63 7.85 -3.45 1.35
N GLN A 64 8.31 -4.02 0.23
CA GLN A 64 8.16 -3.38 -1.07
C GLN A 64 6.69 -3.23 -1.45
N ILE A 65 5.90 -4.26 -1.25
CA ILE A 65 4.47 -4.24 -1.53
C ILE A 65 3.78 -3.20 -0.65
N ALA A 66 4.06 -3.21 0.66
CA ALA A 66 3.46 -2.27 1.60
C ALA A 66 3.78 -0.83 1.20
N THR A 67 5.03 -0.57 0.85
CA THR A 67 5.45 0.77 0.46
C THR A 67 4.72 1.23 -0.80
N LEU A 68 4.58 0.35 -1.78
CA LEU A 68 3.85 0.67 -3.00
C LEU A 68 2.37 0.92 -2.73
N MET A 69 1.76 0.14 -1.84
CA MET A 69 0.35 0.33 -1.49
C MET A 69 0.13 1.66 -0.79
N ILE A 70 0.92 1.91 0.25
CA ILE A 70 0.78 3.13 1.07
C ILE A 70 1.14 4.35 0.24
N GLY A 71 2.28 4.30 -0.44
CA GLY A 71 2.73 5.42 -1.28
C GLY A 71 1.81 5.67 -2.46
N GLY A 72 1.30 4.60 -3.06
CA GLY A 72 0.37 4.72 -4.19
C GLY A 72 -0.89 5.49 -3.82
N ILE A 73 -1.48 5.15 -2.68
CA ILE A 73 -2.68 5.85 -2.21
C ILE A 73 -2.35 7.29 -1.82
N ALA A 74 -1.26 7.49 -1.06
CA ALA A 74 -0.90 8.83 -0.60
C ALA A 74 -0.61 9.76 -1.77
N LEU A 75 0.16 9.29 -2.74
CA LEU A 75 0.51 10.10 -3.91
C LEU A 75 -0.70 10.37 -4.78
N SER A 76 -1.56 9.35 -4.99
CA SER A 76 -2.72 9.54 -5.84
C SER A 76 -3.69 10.58 -5.28
N LYS A 77 -3.76 10.69 -3.97
CA LYS A 77 -4.60 11.70 -3.32
C LYS A 77 -4.01 13.10 -3.43
N ALA A 78 -2.70 13.19 -3.52
CA ALA A 78 -2.01 14.48 -3.62
C ALA A 78 -2.01 15.08 -5.02
N LEU A 79 -2.29 14.27 -6.04
CA LEU A 79 -2.25 14.71 -7.43
C LEU A 79 -3.62 15.24 -7.83
N GLU A 80 -3.62 16.44 -8.45
CA GLU A 80 -4.87 16.99 -8.98
C GLU A 80 -5.19 16.49 -10.39
N ASP A 81 -4.19 15.97 -11.09
CA ASP A 81 -4.36 15.43 -12.44
C ASP A 81 -4.90 14.00 -12.33
N GLN A 82 -6.18 13.84 -12.70
CA GLN A 82 -6.86 12.55 -12.55
C GLN A 82 -6.21 11.45 -13.40
N LYS A 83 -5.82 11.76 -14.61
CA LYS A 83 -5.20 10.76 -15.49
C LYS A 83 -3.86 10.30 -14.94
N LEU A 84 -3.08 11.26 -14.45
CA LEU A 84 -1.79 10.93 -13.84
C LEU A 84 -1.99 10.07 -12.60
N SER A 85 -2.94 10.42 -11.77
CA SER A 85 -3.26 9.67 -10.55
C SER A 85 -3.66 8.22 -10.89
N ASP A 86 -4.51 8.05 -11.88
CA ASP A 86 -4.97 6.72 -12.30
C ASP A 86 -3.81 5.91 -12.89
N SER A 87 -2.94 6.54 -13.66
CA SER A 87 -1.76 5.88 -14.23
C SER A 87 -0.81 5.43 -13.12
N LEU A 88 -0.65 6.26 -12.10
CA LEU A 88 0.19 5.91 -10.94
C LEU A 88 -0.35 4.67 -10.23
N LEU A 89 -1.66 4.65 -9.95
CA LEU A 89 -2.27 3.50 -9.29
C LEU A 89 -2.14 2.24 -10.12
N SER A 90 -2.33 2.35 -11.42
CA SER A 90 -2.20 1.21 -12.32
C SER A 90 -0.77 0.66 -12.30
N ALA A 91 0.22 1.54 -12.31
CA ALA A 91 1.62 1.12 -12.25
C ALA A 91 1.94 0.42 -10.93
N CYS A 92 1.42 0.95 -9.82
CA CYS A 92 1.61 0.31 -8.52
C CYS A 92 0.95 -1.06 -8.46
N GLN A 93 -0.26 -1.20 -8.97
CA GLN A 93 -0.96 -2.48 -9.02
C GLN A 93 -0.17 -3.51 -9.81
N SER A 94 0.38 -3.10 -10.95
CA SER A 94 1.16 -3.96 -11.81
C SER A 94 2.43 -4.44 -11.10
N ALA A 95 3.14 -3.53 -10.45
CA ALA A 95 4.36 -3.86 -9.72
C ALA A 95 4.08 -4.80 -8.55
N ILE A 96 3.00 -4.56 -7.82
CA ILE A 96 2.62 -5.40 -6.69
C ILE A 96 2.26 -6.81 -7.16
N SER A 97 1.52 -6.93 -8.26
CA SER A 97 1.19 -8.24 -8.81
C SER A 97 2.44 -9.02 -9.16
N THR A 98 3.43 -8.38 -9.76
CA THR A 98 4.69 -9.03 -10.08
C THR A 98 5.41 -9.50 -8.81
N LEU A 99 5.50 -8.62 -7.80
CA LEU A 99 6.17 -8.96 -6.55
C LEU A 99 5.46 -10.10 -5.81
N ALA A 100 4.14 -10.08 -5.80
CA ALA A 100 3.36 -11.10 -5.11
C ALA A 100 3.46 -12.46 -5.78
N ASN A 101 3.72 -12.50 -7.08
CA ASN A 101 3.74 -13.74 -7.86
C ASN A 101 5.12 -14.36 -8.01
N ILE A 102 6.18 -13.70 -7.54
CA ILE A 102 7.54 -14.19 -7.74
C ILE A 102 7.75 -15.58 -7.15
N ASN A 103 7.13 -15.87 -5.99
CA ASN A 103 7.33 -17.13 -5.29
C ASN A 103 6.39 -18.23 -5.74
N LYS A 104 5.47 -17.96 -6.65
CA LYS A 104 4.56 -18.99 -7.10
C LYS A 104 5.31 -19.96 -7.99
N PRO A 105 5.05 -21.29 -7.85
CA PRO A 105 5.64 -22.24 -8.76
C PRO A 105 5.25 -21.85 -10.19
N SER A 106 6.22 -21.90 -11.07
CA SER A 106 5.93 -21.60 -12.46
C SER A 106 5.14 -22.75 -13.06
N THR A 107 3.93 -22.46 -13.48
CA THR A 107 3.12 -23.41 -14.23
C THR A 107 3.15 -23.11 -15.72
N ASP A 108 3.90 -22.11 -16.10
CA ASP A 108 3.94 -21.61 -17.47
C ASP A 108 5.05 -22.21 -18.28
N ILE A 109 5.87 -23.00 -17.66
CA ILE A 109 7.05 -23.58 -18.32
C ILE A 109 6.75 -24.99 -18.79
#